data_f473ff1364ff41595319fc862795952c
#
_entry.id   f473ff1364ff41595319fc862795952c
#
_cell.length_a   1.000
_cell.length_b   1.000
_cell.length_c   1.000
_cell.angle_alpha   90.00
_cell.angle_beta   90.00
_cell.angle_gamma   90.00
#
_symmetry.space_group_name_H-M   'P 1'
#
loop_
_entity.id
_entity.type
_entity.pdbx_description
1 polymer ?
#
loop_
_entity_poly.entity_id
_entity_poly.type
_entity_poly.pdbx_seq_one_letter_code
_entity_poly.pdbx_strand_id
1 'polypeptide(L)'
;MPSNLGCSGAWNLIIKSFMKAPYWIISNHDVMYEPGFLQEMNEKAQDPETGVVHGKGGGWDIFLLKDWMVQRYGLFDENLYPGYCEDMDYGMRFIHDDVKRVLSLDHGYYHGTKKDDYSDGSQTWRSEPAIAQGVHLAHEMNKRYLHMKWSEAWQSHIEGETYKTPFDLDDMPVSFTTYDLDFVRRKHLGF
;
A
#
# COMPACT_ATOMS: atom_id res chain seq x y z
N MET A 1 10.73 -4.74 18.29
CA MET A 1 10.25 -3.35 18.19
C MET A 1 9.46 -3.04 19.43
N PRO A 2 9.59 -1.85 20.02
CA PRO A 2 8.86 -1.51 21.24
C PRO A 2 7.37 -1.22 21.01
N SER A 3 6.94 -1.05 19.76
CA SER A 3 5.55 -0.79 19.41
C SER A 3 5.20 -1.37 18.03
N ASN A 4 3.90 -1.59 17.78
CA ASN A 4 3.39 -1.92 16.46
C ASN A 4 3.52 -0.68 15.56
N LEU A 5 4.14 -0.82 14.38
CA LEU A 5 4.31 0.26 13.42
C LEU A 5 3.14 0.38 12.43
N GLY A 6 2.23 -0.60 12.41
CA GLY A 6 1.27 -0.74 11.34
C GLY A 6 1.90 -1.20 10.02
N CYS A 7 1.08 -1.40 8.98
CA CYS A 7 1.55 -1.84 7.67
C CYS A 7 2.47 -0.81 7.01
N SER A 8 2.01 0.43 6.83
CA SER A 8 2.79 1.51 6.21
C SER A 8 4.13 1.73 6.91
N GLY A 9 4.13 1.80 8.24
CA GLY A 9 5.35 2.01 9.01
C GLY A 9 6.33 0.84 8.91
N ALA A 10 5.84 -0.40 8.87
CA ALA A 10 6.67 -1.58 8.67
C ALA A 10 7.28 -1.62 7.26
N TRP A 11 6.49 -1.34 6.21
CA TRP A 11 6.98 -1.27 4.84
C TRP A 11 8.02 -0.15 4.67
N ASN A 12 7.76 1.02 5.22
CA ASN A 12 8.69 2.15 5.19
C ASN A 12 9.99 1.84 5.93
N LEU A 13 9.92 1.10 7.04
CA LEU A 13 11.12 0.68 7.76
C LEU A 13 12.00 -0.23 6.90
N ILE A 14 11.40 -1.19 6.17
CA ILE A 14 12.13 -2.06 5.23
C ILE A 14 12.82 -1.21 4.17
N ILE A 15 12.09 -0.30 3.52
CA ILE A 15 12.62 0.59 2.49
C ILE A 15 13.77 1.43 3.05
N LYS A 16 13.57 2.09 4.19
CA LYS A 16 14.58 2.94 4.84
C LYS A 16 15.83 2.16 5.29
N SER A 17 15.65 0.89 5.65
CA SER A 17 16.78 0.03 6.07
C SER A 17 17.68 -0.38 4.90
N PHE A 18 17.16 -0.39 3.68
CA PHE A 18 17.85 -0.83 2.47
C PHE A 18 17.75 0.20 1.34
N MET A 19 17.98 1.47 1.62
CA MET A 19 17.79 2.60 0.69
C MET A 19 18.59 2.54 -0.62
N LYS A 20 19.62 1.69 -0.70
CA LYS A 20 20.43 1.52 -1.91
C LYS A 20 19.98 0.34 -2.78
N ALA A 21 18.94 -0.37 -2.36
CA ALA A 21 18.39 -1.45 -3.16
C ALA A 21 17.68 -0.88 -4.40
N PRO A 22 17.85 -1.48 -5.59
CA PRO A 22 17.17 -1.02 -6.81
C PRO A 22 15.67 -1.30 -6.78
N TYR A 23 15.22 -2.16 -5.91
CA TYR A 23 13.82 -2.48 -5.60
C TYR A 23 13.71 -3.22 -4.27
N TRP A 24 12.52 -3.27 -3.73
CA TRP A 24 12.17 -4.06 -2.55
C TRP A 24 11.06 -5.04 -2.89
N ILE A 25 11.20 -6.29 -2.44
CA ILE A 25 10.08 -7.24 -2.39
C ILE A 25 9.58 -7.23 -0.95
N ILE A 26 8.37 -6.77 -0.78
CA ILE A 26 7.70 -6.66 0.52
C ILE A 26 6.59 -7.69 0.55
N SER A 27 6.56 -8.48 1.60
CA SER A 27 5.61 -9.58 1.76
C SER A 27 5.06 -9.62 3.17
N ASN A 28 3.80 -9.98 3.29
CA ASN A 28 3.23 -10.40 4.56
C ASN A 28 3.92 -11.69 5.04
N HIS A 29 3.94 -11.90 6.35
CA HIS A 29 4.63 -13.04 6.96
C HIS A 29 3.89 -14.37 6.78
N ASP A 30 2.63 -14.33 6.39
CA ASP A 30 1.75 -15.48 6.15
C ASP A 30 1.55 -15.79 4.65
N VAL A 31 2.53 -15.41 3.83
CA VAL A 31 2.58 -15.70 2.39
C VAL A 31 3.55 -16.85 2.11
N MET A 32 3.10 -17.83 1.34
CA MET A 32 3.93 -18.91 0.80
C MET A 32 4.02 -18.79 -0.71
N TYR A 33 5.22 -18.91 -1.26
CA TYR A 33 5.48 -18.78 -2.70
C TYR A 33 5.60 -20.13 -3.36
N GLU A 34 5.11 -20.24 -4.60
CA GLU A 34 5.46 -21.34 -5.47
C GLU A 34 6.94 -21.24 -5.92
N PRO A 35 7.60 -22.38 -6.18
CA PRO A 35 8.95 -22.36 -6.75
C PRO A 35 8.99 -21.52 -8.03
N GLY A 36 9.96 -20.61 -8.14
CA GLY A 36 10.08 -19.70 -9.29
C GLY A 36 9.43 -18.34 -9.12
N PHE A 37 8.50 -18.15 -8.18
CA PHE A 37 7.77 -16.89 -7.99
C PHE A 37 8.69 -15.68 -7.79
N LEU A 38 9.64 -15.75 -6.85
CA LEU A 38 10.57 -14.64 -6.58
C LEU A 38 11.53 -14.40 -7.75
N GLN A 39 11.91 -15.46 -8.47
CA GLN A 39 12.72 -15.33 -9.68
C GLN A 39 11.95 -14.57 -10.76
N GLU A 40 10.71 -14.92 -11.00
CA GLU A 40 9.86 -14.23 -11.98
C GLU A 40 9.64 -12.75 -11.61
N MET A 41 9.37 -12.45 -10.32
CA MET A 41 9.29 -11.05 -9.85
C MET A 41 10.58 -10.28 -10.17
N ASN A 42 11.75 -10.88 -9.92
CA ASN A 42 13.04 -10.28 -10.23
C ASN A 42 13.23 -10.06 -11.74
N GLU A 43 12.83 -11.03 -12.58
CA GLU A 43 12.89 -10.88 -14.04
C GLU A 43 12.02 -9.72 -14.53
N LYS A 44 10.79 -9.57 -14.02
CA LYS A 44 9.91 -8.43 -14.34
C LYS A 44 10.49 -7.09 -13.86
N ALA A 45 11.24 -7.10 -12.77
CA ALA A 45 11.91 -5.90 -12.24
C ALA A 45 13.08 -5.43 -13.12
N GLN A 46 13.62 -6.26 -14.02
CA GLN A 46 14.71 -5.84 -14.91
C GLN A 46 14.23 -4.81 -15.96
N ASP A 47 12.97 -4.80 -16.29
CA ASP A 47 12.41 -3.76 -17.15
C ASP A 47 12.44 -2.39 -16.43
N PRO A 48 13.13 -1.40 -17.00
CA PRO A 48 13.28 -0.09 -16.37
C PRO A 48 11.95 0.68 -16.23
N GLU A 49 10.97 0.40 -17.07
CA GLU A 49 9.65 1.04 -17.04
C GLU A 49 8.74 0.44 -15.96
N THR A 50 9.05 -0.76 -15.48
CA THR A 50 8.26 -1.40 -14.43
C THR A 50 8.40 -0.62 -13.13
N GLY A 51 7.29 -0.16 -12.56
CA GLY A 51 7.24 0.49 -11.26
C GLY A 51 6.89 -0.47 -10.12
N VAL A 52 5.88 -1.30 -10.36
CA VAL A 52 5.35 -2.23 -9.36
C VAL A 52 5.10 -3.60 -9.99
N VAL A 53 5.46 -4.66 -9.29
CA VAL A 53 5.07 -6.04 -9.62
C VAL A 53 4.25 -6.58 -8.47
N HIS A 54 3.04 -7.00 -8.74
CA HIS A 54 2.16 -7.62 -7.74
C HIS A 54 2.19 -9.14 -7.87
N GLY A 55 1.81 -9.81 -6.80
CA GLY A 55 1.37 -11.19 -6.89
C GLY A 55 0.12 -11.33 -7.77
N LYS A 56 -0.28 -12.54 -8.07
CA LYS A 56 -1.44 -12.84 -8.91
C LYS A 56 -2.71 -12.17 -8.37
N GLY A 57 -3.35 -11.40 -9.23
CA GLY A 57 -4.57 -10.66 -8.85
C GLY A 57 -4.35 -9.24 -8.34
N GLY A 58 -3.10 -8.75 -8.28
CA GLY A 58 -2.79 -7.35 -8.00
C GLY A 58 -2.84 -6.94 -6.52
N GLY A 59 -2.84 -7.92 -5.59
CA GLY A 59 -2.82 -7.65 -4.15
C GLY A 59 -1.50 -7.04 -3.67
N TRP A 60 -1.57 -6.38 -2.51
CA TRP A 60 -0.40 -5.79 -1.83
C TRP A 60 0.05 -6.62 -0.60
N ASP A 61 -0.41 -7.83 -0.50
CA ASP A 61 0.06 -8.86 0.44
C ASP A 61 1.46 -9.38 0.09
N ILE A 62 1.81 -9.34 -1.21
CA ILE A 62 3.17 -9.42 -1.73
C ILE A 62 3.31 -8.53 -2.96
N PHE A 63 4.32 -7.67 -2.95
CA PHE A 63 4.61 -6.79 -4.08
C PHE A 63 6.10 -6.46 -4.17
N LEU A 64 6.54 -6.16 -5.38
CA LEU A 64 7.84 -5.54 -5.64
C LEU A 64 7.62 -4.07 -5.96
N LEU A 65 8.38 -3.20 -5.34
CA LEU A 65 8.39 -1.76 -5.58
C LEU A 65 9.77 -1.31 -6.02
N LYS A 66 9.84 -0.63 -7.16
CA LYS A 66 11.09 -0.07 -7.68
C LYS A 66 11.51 1.17 -6.88
N ASP A 67 12.82 1.40 -6.78
CA ASP A 67 13.38 2.55 -6.07
C ASP A 67 12.92 3.90 -6.64
N TRP A 68 12.81 4.02 -7.96
CA TRP A 68 12.34 5.24 -8.61
C TRP A 68 10.88 5.58 -8.26
N MET A 69 10.05 4.59 -7.94
CA MET A 69 8.69 4.81 -7.43
C MET A 69 8.72 5.55 -6.10
N VAL A 70 9.60 5.12 -5.18
CA VAL A 70 9.78 5.79 -3.89
C VAL A 70 10.37 7.19 -4.06
N GLN A 71 11.31 7.36 -5.01
CA GLN A 71 11.89 8.67 -5.31
C GLN A 71 10.84 9.64 -5.87
N ARG A 72 9.93 9.16 -6.71
CA ARG A 72 8.91 9.99 -7.36
C ARG A 72 7.66 10.20 -6.51
N TYR A 73 7.17 9.14 -5.87
CA TYR A 73 5.87 9.14 -5.18
C TYR A 73 6.00 9.09 -3.65
N GLY A 74 7.21 8.97 -3.13
CA GLY A 74 7.51 8.93 -1.70
C GLY A 74 7.27 7.58 -1.05
N LEU A 75 7.30 7.58 0.26
CA LEU A 75 7.03 6.44 1.13
C LEU A 75 5.53 6.27 1.36
N PHE A 76 5.11 5.14 1.92
CA PHE A 76 3.72 4.90 2.33
C PHE A 76 3.29 5.87 3.43
N ASP A 77 2.01 6.24 3.45
CA ASP A 77 1.47 7.17 4.44
C ASP A 77 1.21 6.46 5.78
N GLU A 78 2.02 6.77 6.79
CA GLU A 78 1.93 6.18 8.13
C GLU A 78 0.73 6.68 8.94
N ASN A 79 -0.02 7.69 8.44
CA ASN A 79 -1.30 8.06 9.04
C ASN A 79 -2.39 7.00 8.85
N LEU A 80 -2.20 6.11 7.86
CA LEU A 80 -3.07 4.95 7.63
C LEU A 80 -2.67 3.80 8.58
N TYR A 81 -3.06 3.95 9.85
CA TYR A 81 -2.67 3.04 10.92
C TYR A 81 -3.89 2.30 11.50
N PRO A 82 -3.76 1.06 11.95
CA PRO A 82 -2.59 0.19 11.87
C PRO A 82 -2.45 -0.52 10.51
N GLY A 83 -3.42 -0.43 9.63
CA GLY A 83 -3.45 -1.03 8.31
C GLY A 83 -4.77 -0.75 7.60
N TYR A 84 -4.86 -1.19 6.35
CA TYR A 84 -5.87 -0.90 5.33
C TYR A 84 -5.80 0.51 4.75
N CYS A 85 -6.05 0.57 3.46
CA CYS A 85 -6.05 1.77 2.61
C CYS A 85 -4.66 2.32 2.25
N GLU A 86 -3.57 1.81 2.79
CA GLU A 86 -2.20 2.20 2.44
C GLU A 86 -1.83 1.90 0.99
N ASP A 87 -2.33 0.80 0.47
CA ASP A 87 -2.21 0.36 -0.91
C ASP A 87 -3.02 1.25 -1.85
N MET A 88 -4.24 1.57 -1.46
CA MET A 88 -5.13 2.47 -2.19
C MET A 88 -4.53 3.88 -2.25
N ASP A 89 -4.05 4.41 -1.12
CA ASP A 89 -3.36 5.70 -1.08
C ASP A 89 -2.18 5.75 -2.04
N TYR A 90 -1.32 4.73 -1.97
CA TYR A 90 -0.15 4.68 -2.82
C TYR A 90 -0.52 4.58 -4.30
N GLY A 91 -1.54 3.78 -4.63
CA GLY A 91 -2.08 3.67 -5.98
C GLY A 91 -2.62 4.99 -6.53
N MET A 92 -3.28 5.79 -5.69
CA MET A 92 -3.81 7.10 -6.08
C MET A 92 -2.73 8.10 -6.51
N ARG A 93 -1.51 8.00 -5.94
CA ARG A 93 -0.41 8.92 -6.26
C ARG A 93 0.07 8.81 -7.71
N PHE A 94 -0.16 7.69 -8.37
CA PHE A 94 0.26 7.46 -9.75
C PHE A 94 -0.86 7.00 -10.67
N ILE A 95 -2.11 7.16 -10.25
CA ILE A 95 -3.27 6.72 -11.04
C ILE A 95 -3.38 7.46 -12.38
N HIS A 96 -2.85 8.69 -12.45
CA HIS A 96 -2.86 9.53 -13.65
C HIS A 96 -1.56 9.45 -14.47
N ASP A 97 -0.62 8.64 -14.03
CA ASP A 97 0.69 8.47 -14.67
C ASP A 97 0.78 7.11 -15.38
N ASP A 98 1.53 7.07 -16.48
CA ASP A 98 1.81 5.84 -17.23
C ASP A 98 2.84 4.96 -16.50
N VAL A 99 2.50 4.53 -15.29
CA VAL A 99 3.34 3.61 -14.53
C VAL A 99 3.07 2.19 -14.97
N LYS A 100 4.07 1.50 -15.48
CA LYS A 100 3.95 0.10 -15.82
C LYS A 100 3.80 -0.76 -14.57
N ARG A 101 2.66 -1.42 -14.45
CA ARG A 101 2.33 -2.37 -13.38
C ARG A 101 2.22 -3.78 -13.93
N VAL A 102 2.90 -4.72 -13.31
CA VAL A 102 2.74 -6.15 -13.59
C VAL A 102 1.77 -6.71 -12.56
N LEU A 103 0.58 -7.12 -13.02
CA LEU A 103 -0.52 -7.55 -12.16
C LEU A 103 -0.69 -9.08 -12.10
N SER A 104 0.01 -9.81 -12.96
CA SER A 104 -0.08 -11.26 -13.06
C SER A 104 1.27 -11.85 -13.32
N LEU A 105 1.60 -12.85 -12.54
CA LEU A 105 2.76 -13.71 -12.70
C LEU A 105 2.30 -15.11 -13.08
N ASP A 106 3.17 -15.87 -13.72
CA ASP A 106 2.88 -17.28 -14.09
C ASP A 106 2.89 -18.17 -12.84
N HIS A 107 3.82 -17.88 -11.91
CA HIS A 107 3.89 -18.56 -10.62
C HIS A 107 2.94 -17.96 -9.61
N GLY A 108 2.35 -18.83 -8.78
CA GLY A 108 1.41 -18.44 -7.76
C GLY A 108 2.03 -18.23 -6.39
N TYR A 109 1.20 -17.77 -5.48
CA TYR A 109 1.49 -17.71 -4.05
C TYR A 109 0.20 -17.97 -3.27
N TYR A 110 0.34 -18.23 -1.99
CA TYR A 110 -0.79 -18.47 -1.08
C TYR A 110 -0.68 -17.51 0.09
N HIS A 111 -1.79 -16.86 0.43
CA HIS A 111 -1.87 -15.94 1.57
C HIS A 111 -2.80 -16.55 2.63
N GLY A 112 -2.25 -16.87 3.79
CA GLY A 112 -2.97 -17.55 4.87
C GLY A 112 -2.61 -19.03 5.01
N THR A 113 -3.47 -19.80 5.66
CA THR A 113 -3.13 -21.17 6.11
C THR A 113 -3.44 -22.29 5.13
N LYS A 114 -4.23 -22.02 4.09
CA LYS A 114 -4.69 -23.09 3.18
C LYS A 114 -4.27 -22.82 1.75
N LYS A 115 -3.58 -23.80 1.19
CA LYS A 115 -3.09 -23.77 -0.19
C LYS A 115 -4.20 -23.61 -1.23
N ASP A 116 -5.39 -24.09 -0.97
CA ASP A 116 -6.48 -24.16 -1.94
C ASP A 116 -7.63 -23.17 -1.65
N ASP A 117 -7.49 -22.34 -0.63
CA ASP A 117 -8.51 -21.37 -0.22
C ASP A 117 -7.94 -19.94 -0.16
N TYR A 118 -7.90 -19.30 -1.33
CA TYR A 118 -7.46 -17.90 -1.47
C TYR A 118 -8.34 -16.90 -0.67
N SER A 119 -9.50 -17.33 -0.19
CA SER A 119 -10.38 -16.51 0.64
C SER A 119 -9.90 -16.40 2.08
N ASP A 120 -8.93 -17.21 2.48
CA ASP A 120 -8.50 -17.29 3.87
C ASP A 120 -7.75 -16.02 4.35
N GLY A 121 -7.08 -15.30 3.47
CA GLY A 121 -6.47 -13.99 3.75
C GLY A 121 -5.69 -13.92 5.07
N SER A 122 -5.49 -12.73 5.57
CA SER A 122 -4.74 -12.50 6.81
C SER A 122 -5.29 -13.26 8.02
N GLN A 123 -4.43 -14.03 8.67
CA GLN A 123 -4.78 -14.80 9.87
C GLN A 123 -4.78 -13.95 11.14
N THR A 124 -4.07 -12.83 11.14
CA THR A 124 -3.86 -12.00 12.33
C THR A 124 -5.19 -11.53 12.94
N TRP A 125 -6.08 -10.99 12.14
CA TRP A 125 -7.36 -10.49 12.63
C TRP A 125 -8.40 -11.59 12.84
N ARG A 126 -8.20 -12.78 12.26
CA ARG A 126 -9.11 -13.93 12.45
C ARG A 126 -8.85 -14.67 13.76
N SER A 127 -7.60 -14.68 14.21
CA SER A 127 -7.18 -15.40 15.42
C SER A 127 -7.44 -14.64 16.72
N GLU A 128 -7.58 -13.31 16.67
CA GLU A 128 -7.73 -12.47 17.85
C GLU A 128 -8.87 -11.45 17.68
N PRO A 129 -10.04 -11.67 18.32
CA PRO A 129 -11.22 -10.82 18.15
C PRO A 129 -11.00 -9.35 18.51
N ALA A 130 -10.15 -9.06 19.50
CA ALA A 130 -9.86 -7.69 19.90
C ALA A 130 -9.08 -6.95 18.80
N ILE A 131 -8.15 -7.64 18.13
CA ILE A 131 -7.42 -7.11 16.98
C ILE A 131 -8.40 -6.90 15.83
N ALA A 132 -9.27 -7.87 15.54
CA ALA A 132 -10.28 -7.77 14.49
C ALA A 132 -11.16 -6.52 14.64
N GLN A 133 -11.67 -6.28 15.85
CA GLN A 133 -12.51 -5.12 16.12
C GLN A 133 -11.73 -3.79 15.92
N GLY A 134 -10.51 -3.71 16.44
CA GLY A 134 -9.66 -2.54 16.28
C GLY A 134 -9.32 -2.26 14.81
N VAL A 135 -9.05 -3.29 14.03
CA VAL A 135 -8.74 -3.21 12.61
C VAL A 135 -9.96 -2.74 11.79
N HIS A 136 -11.16 -3.23 12.07
CA HIS A 136 -12.37 -2.76 11.40
C HIS A 136 -12.65 -1.27 11.67
N LEU A 137 -12.50 -0.83 12.92
CA LEU A 137 -12.65 0.59 13.25
C LEU A 137 -11.61 1.45 12.52
N ALA A 138 -10.36 1.03 12.53
CA ALA A 138 -9.29 1.71 11.83
C ALA A 138 -9.54 1.80 10.31
N HIS A 139 -10.05 0.74 9.69
CA HIS A 139 -10.40 0.74 8.27
C HIS A 139 -11.42 1.84 7.93
N GLU A 140 -12.48 1.97 8.73
CA GLU A 140 -13.46 3.04 8.50
C GLU A 140 -12.88 4.44 8.70
N MET A 141 -11.98 4.62 9.66
CA MET A 141 -11.27 5.88 9.86
C MET A 141 -10.31 6.18 8.69
N ASN A 142 -9.58 5.18 8.24
CA ASN A 142 -8.65 5.30 7.11
C ASN A 142 -9.37 5.62 5.79
N LYS A 143 -10.55 5.05 5.55
CA LYS A 143 -11.41 5.45 4.42
C LYS A 143 -11.79 6.93 4.46
N ARG A 144 -12.21 7.43 5.63
CA ARG A 144 -12.53 8.85 5.78
C ARG A 144 -11.33 9.75 5.52
N TYR A 145 -10.15 9.33 5.96
CA TYR A 145 -8.90 10.03 5.65
C TYR A 145 -8.61 10.03 4.15
N LEU A 146 -8.80 8.91 3.44
CA LEU A 146 -8.65 8.87 1.98
C LEU A 146 -9.65 9.78 1.26
N HIS A 147 -10.91 9.86 1.73
CA HIS A 147 -11.88 10.79 1.18
C HIS A 147 -11.42 12.24 1.29
N MET A 148 -10.85 12.63 2.42
CA MET A 148 -10.27 13.97 2.56
C MET A 148 -9.06 14.17 1.67
N LYS A 149 -8.22 13.14 1.52
CA LYS A 149 -6.96 13.23 0.79
C LYS A 149 -7.13 13.23 -0.72
N TRP A 150 -8.06 12.43 -1.26
CA TRP A 150 -8.21 12.17 -2.68
C TRP A 150 -9.59 12.49 -3.26
N SER A 151 -10.48 13.12 -2.54
CA SER A 151 -11.92 13.27 -2.75
C SER A 151 -12.71 11.97 -2.52
N GLU A 152 -14.02 12.05 -2.52
CA GLU A 152 -14.88 10.86 -2.40
C GLU A 152 -14.80 9.94 -3.63
N ALA A 153 -14.40 10.50 -4.78
CA ALA A 153 -14.33 9.80 -6.05
C ALA A 153 -13.17 8.78 -6.16
N TRP A 154 -12.31 8.65 -5.15
CA TRP A 154 -11.27 7.61 -5.13
C TRP A 154 -11.86 6.19 -5.19
N GLN A 155 -13.11 6.02 -4.77
CA GLN A 155 -13.87 4.80 -4.97
C GLN A 155 -14.57 4.86 -6.33
N SER A 156 -14.28 3.91 -7.20
CA SER A 156 -14.77 3.88 -8.59
C SER A 156 -16.30 3.87 -8.77
N HIS A 157 -17.06 3.69 -7.70
CA HIS A 157 -18.53 3.69 -7.71
C HIS A 157 -19.16 5.02 -7.28
N ILE A 158 -18.33 6.02 -6.96
CA ILE A 158 -18.78 7.37 -6.61
C ILE A 158 -18.50 8.27 -7.82
N GLU A 159 -19.51 9.01 -8.31
CA GLU A 159 -19.33 9.99 -9.38
C GLU A 159 -18.47 11.15 -8.90
N GLY A 160 -17.53 11.57 -9.71
CA GLY A 160 -16.65 12.71 -9.44
C GLY A 160 -15.21 12.45 -9.90
N GLU A 161 -14.40 13.48 -9.82
CA GLU A 161 -12.98 13.40 -10.14
C GLU A 161 -12.16 13.25 -8.87
N THR A 162 -11.12 12.44 -8.95
CA THR A 162 -10.10 12.37 -7.91
C THR A 162 -9.19 13.58 -7.98
N TYR A 163 -8.71 14.04 -6.82
CA TYR A 163 -7.71 15.10 -6.81
C TYR A 163 -6.42 14.65 -7.48
N LYS A 164 -5.79 15.52 -8.24
CA LYS A 164 -4.48 15.27 -8.85
C LYS A 164 -3.35 15.28 -7.82
N THR A 165 -3.56 16.05 -6.76
CA THR A 165 -2.65 16.18 -5.63
C THR A 165 -3.38 15.91 -4.32
N PRO A 166 -2.71 15.40 -3.29
CA PRO A 166 -3.34 15.14 -2.00
C PRO A 166 -4.01 16.40 -1.44
N PHE A 167 -5.24 16.25 -0.93
CA PHE A 167 -6.02 17.31 -0.31
C PHE A 167 -6.33 18.52 -1.23
N ASP A 168 -6.31 18.30 -2.56
CA ASP A 168 -6.53 19.36 -3.55
C ASP A 168 -5.56 20.55 -3.39
N LEU A 169 -4.30 20.26 -3.19
CA LEU A 169 -3.25 21.26 -2.98
C LEU A 169 -2.20 21.17 -4.08
N ASP A 170 -2.16 22.17 -4.94
CA ASP A 170 -1.26 22.22 -6.10
C ASP A 170 0.23 22.10 -5.75
N ASP A 171 0.63 22.53 -4.56
CA ASP A 171 2.02 22.54 -4.09
C ASP A 171 2.37 21.41 -3.12
N MET A 172 1.45 20.46 -2.88
CA MET A 172 1.77 19.33 -1.98
C MET A 172 2.73 18.38 -2.66
N PRO A 173 3.87 18.07 -2.03
CA PRO A 173 4.73 17.02 -2.52
C PRO A 173 3.96 15.70 -2.52
N VAL A 174 3.98 14.97 -3.63
CA VAL A 174 3.35 13.65 -3.75
C VAL A 174 3.91 12.68 -2.71
N SER A 175 5.15 12.86 -2.30
CA SER A 175 5.79 12.16 -1.19
C SER A 175 5.25 12.59 0.17
N PHE A 176 3.98 12.40 0.38
CA PHE A 176 3.35 12.63 1.67
C PHE A 176 3.70 11.49 2.62
N THR A 177 4.77 11.68 3.34
CA THR A 177 5.17 10.75 4.39
C THR A 177 4.80 11.32 5.72
N THR A 178 3.99 10.60 6.48
CA THR A 178 3.89 10.70 7.93
C THR A 178 3.54 12.07 8.53
N TYR A 179 2.61 12.03 9.45
CA TYR A 179 2.43 13.03 10.52
C TYR A 179 1.90 14.40 10.11
N ASP A 180 1.27 14.52 8.94
CA ASP A 180 0.54 15.75 8.68
C ASP A 180 -0.94 15.70 9.11
N LEU A 181 -1.21 14.90 10.15
CA LEU A 181 -2.50 14.95 10.84
C LEU A 181 -2.84 16.37 11.28
N ASP A 182 -1.83 17.15 11.69
CA ASP A 182 -2.04 18.54 12.08
C ASP A 182 -2.40 19.43 10.90
N PHE A 183 -1.85 19.14 9.70
CA PHE A 183 -2.25 19.81 8.48
C PHE A 183 -3.69 19.44 8.10
N VAL A 184 -4.02 18.13 8.09
CA VAL A 184 -5.38 17.64 7.80
C VAL A 184 -6.39 18.23 8.79
N ARG A 185 -6.06 18.23 10.08
CA ARG A 185 -6.91 18.82 11.13
C ARG A 185 -7.12 20.30 10.90
N ARG A 186 -6.07 21.08 10.66
CA ARG A 186 -6.18 22.53 10.41
C ARG A 186 -7.03 22.83 9.18
N LYS A 187 -6.80 22.14 8.07
CA LYS A 187 -7.47 22.42 6.81
C LYS A 187 -8.92 21.92 6.77
N HIS A 188 -9.18 20.69 7.22
CA HIS A 188 -10.46 20.03 7.01
C HIS A 188 -11.35 19.94 8.25
N LEU A 189 -10.78 20.04 9.44
CA LEU A 189 -11.54 19.91 10.69
C LEU A 189 -11.58 21.21 11.49
N GLY A 190 -10.89 22.26 11.06
CA GLY A 190 -10.95 23.59 11.67
C GLY A 190 -10.31 23.70 13.05
N PHE A 191 -9.34 22.86 13.39
CA PHE A 191 -8.59 22.93 14.66
C PHE A 191 -7.36 23.80 14.55
#